data_a72031a9b820b14cac5cfbc0e12e2c24
#
_entry.id   a72031a9b820b14cac5cfbc0e12e2c24
#
_cell.length_a   1.000
_cell.length_b   1.000
_cell.length_c   1.000
_cell.angle_alpha   90.00
_cell.angle_beta   90.00
_cell.angle_gamma   90.00
#
_symmetry.space_group_name_H-M   'P 1'
#
loop_
_entity.id
_entity.type
_entity.pdbx_description
1 polymer ?
#
loop_
_entity_poly.entity_id
_entity_poly.type
_entity_poly.pdbx_seq_one_letter_code
_entity_poly.pdbx_strand_id
1 'polypeptide(L)'
;QDTSTSPYSFTVREVKQGESCKVWDVVLYKRGTDQYVLHRIIKVYEDSYDILGDNCIGIERGVPKTDVLGVMTDFTHKGKQYKTDDLRYRLYVWLWCRPYKLRIFLKKIRMRLQSVYRKKREK
;
A
#
# COMPACT_ATOMS: atom_id res chain seq x y z
N GLN A 1 -18.09 -19.85 -6.87
CA GLN A 1 -17.53 -19.86 -6.04
C GLN A 1 -16.10 -19.59 -6.10
N ASP A 2 -15.65 -19.15 -5.24
CA ASP A 2 -14.33 -18.79 -5.31
C ASP A 2 -13.45 -19.97 -5.30
N THR A 3 -12.68 -20.08 -6.30
CA THR A 3 -11.80 -21.20 -6.42
C THR A 3 -10.41 -20.88 -5.95
N SER A 4 -10.22 -19.70 -5.38
CA SER A 4 -8.91 -19.32 -4.96
C SER A 4 -8.42 -20.20 -3.84
N THR A 5 -7.29 -20.85 -4.07
CA THR A 5 -6.60 -21.60 -3.03
C THR A 5 -5.45 -20.83 -2.45
N SER A 6 -5.20 -19.61 -2.96
CA SER A 6 -4.11 -18.79 -2.50
C SER A 6 -4.34 -18.31 -1.07
N PRO A 7 -3.34 -18.42 -0.17
CA PRO A 7 -3.46 -17.84 1.17
C PRO A 7 -3.38 -16.31 1.15
N TYR A 8 -3.13 -15.72 -0.03
CA TYR A 8 -3.04 -14.27 -0.19
C TYR A 8 -3.93 -13.83 -1.33
N SER A 9 -4.92 -13.03 -1.03
CA SER A 9 -5.85 -12.51 -2.04
C SER A 9 -6.48 -11.23 -1.51
N PHE A 10 -7.14 -10.51 -2.40
CA PHE A 10 -7.83 -9.29 -2.00
C PHE A 10 -9.07 -9.09 -2.86
N THR A 11 -10.02 -8.32 -2.31
CA THR A 11 -11.24 -7.92 -3.00
C THR A 11 -11.26 -6.41 -3.07
N VAL A 12 -11.62 -5.86 -4.22
CA VAL A 12 -11.74 -4.42 -4.41
C VAL A 12 -13.17 -4.08 -4.80
N ARG A 13 -13.62 -2.92 -4.33
CA ARG A 13 -14.85 -2.30 -4.77
C ARG A 13 -14.52 -1.31 -5.87
N GLU A 14 -15.28 -1.33 -6.94
CA GLU A 14 -15.09 -0.39 -8.04
C GLU A 14 -15.23 1.06 -7.56
N VAL A 15 -14.32 1.92 -8.01
CA VAL A 15 -14.39 3.35 -7.74
C VAL A 15 -15.13 4.01 -8.90
N LYS A 16 -16.23 4.67 -8.59
CA LYS A 16 -17.05 5.34 -9.59
C LYS A 16 -16.44 6.67 -9.99
N GLN A 17 -16.76 7.12 -11.19
CA GLN A 17 -16.31 8.41 -11.69
C GLN A 17 -16.72 9.53 -10.74
N GLY A 18 -15.78 10.38 -10.37
CA GLY A 18 -16.03 11.49 -9.47
C GLY A 18 -15.94 11.13 -7.99
N GLU A 19 -15.80 9.83 -7.68
CA GLU A 19 -15.66 9.39 -6.30
C GLU A 19 -14.22 9.61 -5.82
N SER A 20 -14.07 10.13 -4.60
CA SER A 20 -12.75 10.32 -4.00
C SER A 20 -12.55 9.29 -2.89
N CYS A 21 -11.39 8.65 -2.89
CA CYS A 21 -10.99 7.73 -1.83
C CYS A 21 -10.39 8.50 -0.67
N LYS A 22 -10.23 7.83 0.46
CA LYS A 22 -9.76 8.45 1.70
C LYS A 22 -8.30 8.11 1.96
N VAL A 23 -7.66 8.96 2.76
CA VAL A 23 -6.31 8.65 3.24
C VAL A 23 -6.35 7.31 3.98
N TRP A 24 -5.32 6.52 3.78
CA TRP A 24 -5.11 5.16 4.31
C TRP A 24 -5.90 4.07 3.59
N ASP A 25 -6.74 4.40 2.60
CA ASP A 25 -7.33 3.38 1.73
C ASP A 25 -6.25 2.73 0.88
N VAL A 26 -6.37 1.42 0.66
CA VAL A 26 -5.55 0.71 -0.31
C VAL A 26 -6.31 0.69 -1.61
N VAL A 27 -5.70 1.20 -2.66
CA VAL A 27 -6.37 1.34 -3.95
C VAL A 27 -5.65 0.58 -5.04
N LEU A 28 -6.43 0.08 -5.99
CA LEU A 28 -5.91 -0.52 -7.22
C LEU A 28 -5.91 0.60 -8.27
N TYR A 29 -4.75 0.89 -8.80
CA TYR A 29 -4.62 1.96 -9.78
C TYR A 29 -3.72 1.56 -10.94
N LYS A 30 -3.90 2.26 -12.04
CA LYS A 30 -3.15 2.01 -13.26
C LYS A 30 -1.87 2.84 -13.24
N ARG A 31 -0.75 2.16 -13.47
CA ARG A 31 0.55 2.81 -13.59
C ARG A 31 1.06 2.60 -15.01
N GLY A 32 1.19 3.69 -15.76
CA GLY A 32 1.57 3.60 -17.17
C GLY A 32 0.47 2.93 -17.99
N THR A 33 0.85 2.18 -19.03
CA THR A 33 -0.11 1.59 -19.95
C THR A 33 -0.52 0.17 -19.59
N ASP A 34 0.36 -0.57 -18.90
CA ASP A 34 0.15 -2.00 -18.73
C ASP A 34 0.22 -2.49 -17.30
N GLN A 35 0.50 -1.63 -16.34
CA GLN A 35 0.66 -2.06 -14.96
C GLN A 35 -0.51 -1.65 -14.09
N TYR A 36 -0.92 -2.56 -13.20
CA TYR A 36 -1.90 -2.30 -12.16
C TYR A 36 -1.24 -2.56 -10.82
N VAL A 37 -1.39 -1.63 -9.89
CA VAL A 37 -0.69 -1.65 -8.61
C VAL A 37 -1.70 -1.50 -7.49
N LEU A 38 -1.49 -2.21 -6.38
CA LEU A 38 -2.31 -2.12 -5.19
C LEU A 38 -1.47 -1.55 -4.05
N HIS A 39 -1.66 -0.28 -3.73
CA HIS A 39 -0.90 0.41 -2.69
C HIS A 39 -1.78 1.36 -1.91
N ARG A 40 -1.23 1.93 -0.84
CA ARG A 40 -1.98 2.72 0.13
C ARG A 40 -1.86 4.21 -0.11
N ILE A 41 -2.99 4.91 -0.04
CA ILE A 41 -3.02 6.37 -0.12
C ILE A 41 -2.48 6.94 1.19
N ILE A 42 -1.47 7.80 1.10
CA ILE A 42 -0.92 8.47 2.28
C ILE A 42 -1.27 9.94 2.33
N LYS A 43 -1.71 10.52 1.21
CA LYS A 43 -2.14 11.91 1.17
C LYS A 43 -3.13 12.11 0.04
N VAL A 44 -4.17 12.92 0.30
CA VAL A 44 -5.23 13.19 -0.66
C VAL A 44 -5.17 14.66 -1.06
N TYR A 45 -5.12 14.92 -2.36
CA TYR A 45 -5.22 16.26 -2.93
C TYR A 45 -6.53 16.37 -3.71
N GLU A 46 -6.78 17.52 -4.29
CA GLU A 46 -8.03 17.74 -5.03
C GLU A 46 -8.17 16.77 -6.21
N ASP A 47 -7.10 16.63 -7.02
CA ASP A 47 -7.16 15.82 -8.24
C ASP A 47 -6.24 14.60 -8.22
N SER A 48 -5.52 14.38 -7.13
CA SER A 48 -4.51 13.33 -7.11
C SER A 48 -4.30 12.78 -5.70
N TYR A 49 -3.51 11.71 -5.63
CA TYR A 49 -3.11 11.09 -4.38
C TYR A 49 -1.59 10.90 -4.37
N ASP A 50 -1.01 10.95 -3.17
CA ASP A 50 0.32 10.37 -2.95
C ASP A 50 0.11 8.96 -2.41
N ILE A 51 0.83 8.01 -2.97
CA ILE A 51 0.60 6.58 -2.70
C ILE A 51 1.91 5.92 -2.32
N LEU A 52 1.85 5.00 -1.35
CA LEU A 52 3.02 4.30 -0.85
C LEU A 52 2.64 2.87 -0.49
N GLY A 53 3.44 1.91 -0.95
CA GLY A 53 3.27 0.52 -0.53
C GLY A 53 3.68 0.35 0.92
N ASP A 54 3.02 -0.59 1.62
CA ASP A 54 3.24 -0.79 3.06
C ASP A 54 4.67 -1.21 3.39
N ASN A 55 5.38 -1.80 2.44
CA ASN A 55 6.77 -2.21 2.63
C ASN A 55 7.72 -1.45 1.72
N CYS A 56 7.28 -0.35 1.15
CA CYS A 56 8.06 0.44 0.21
C CYS A 56 8.59 1.70 0.87
N ILE A 57 9.61 2.30 0.26
CA ILE A 57 10.19 3.56 0.72
C ILE A 57 10.01 4.68 -0.30
N GLY A 58 9.66 4.35 -1.54
CA GLY A 58 9.46 5.33 -2.60
C GLY A 58 8.02 5.77 -2.67
N ILE A 59 7.75 7.02 -2.35
CA ILE A 59 6.42 7.60 -2.45
C ILE A 59 6.14 7.93 -3.90
N GLU A 60 4.99 7.46 -4.40
CA GLU A 60 4.52 7.81 -5.73
C GLU A 60 3.60 9.00 -5.60
N ARG A 61 4.08 10.16 -6.07
CA ARG A 61 3.39 11.43 -5.86
C ARG A 61 2.53 11.81 -7.05
N GLY A 62 1.38 12.42 -6.76
CA GLY A 62 0.55 13.01 -7.80
C GLY A 62 -0.12 12.00 -8.71
N VAL A 63 -0.51 10.83 -8.18
CA VAL A 63 -1.25 9.85 -8.97
C VAL A 63 -2.64 10.40 -9.23
N PRO A 64 -3.04 10.58 -10.50
CA PRO A 64 -4.36 11.15 -10.80
C PRO A 64 -5.49 10.27 -10.24
N LYS A 65 -6.50 10.89 -9.70
CA LYS A 65 -7.66 10.14 -9.17
C LYS A 65 -8.34 9.33 -10.27
N THR A 66 -8.23 9.79 -11.52
CA THR A 66 -8.81 9.07 -12.65
C THR A 66 -8.11 7.75 -12.95
N ASP A 67 -6.89 7.56 -12.45
CA ASP A 67 -6.17 6.30 -12.63
C ASP A 67 -6.56 5.24 -11.60
N VAL A 68 -7.32 5.62 -10.58
CA VAL A 68 -7.73 4.71 -9.50
C VAL A 68 -8.99 3.97 -9.92
N LEU A 69 -8.93 2.64 -9.90
CA LEU A 69 -10.00 1.78 -10.40
C LEU A 69 -10.82 1.15 -9.29
N GLY A 70 -10.20 0.87 -8.15
CA GLY A 70 -10.89 0.20 -7.06
C GLY A 70 -10.26 0.47 -5.71
N VAL A 71 -11.03 0.24 -4.66
CA VAL A 71 -10.56 0.36 -3.28
C VAL A 71 -10.73 -0.99 -2.60
N MET A 72 -9.70 -1.42 -1.88
CA MET A 72 -9.71 -2.72 -1.21
C MET A 72 -10.72 -2.72 -0.07
N THR A 73 -11.55 -3.76 -0.01
CA THR A 73 -12.52 -3.95 1.06
C THR A 73 -12.16 -5.11 1.97
N ASP A 74 -11.59 -6.16 1.41
CA ASP A 74 -11.25 -7.39 2.13
C ASP A 74 -9.93 -7.91 1.61
N PHE A 75 -9.24 -8.68 2.44
CA PHE A 75 -8.05 -9.38 1.99
C PHE A 75 -7.85 -10.65 2.80
N THR A 76 -7.07 -11.58 2.23
CA THR A 76 -6.68 -12.80 2.90
C THR A 76 -5.16 -12.77 3.10
N HIS A 77 -4.74 -13.02 4.32
CA HIS A 77 -3.32 -13.06 4.67
C HIS A 77 -3.04 -14.33 5.44
N LYS A 78 -2.15 -15.16 4.92
CA LYS A 78 -1.80 -16.46 5.51
C LYS A 78 -3.05 -17.32 5.75
N GLY A 79 -3.97 -17.32 4.78
CA GLY A 79 -5.19 -18.10 4.84
C GLY A 79 -6.29 -17.53 5.71
N LYS A 80 -6.06 -16.42 6.39
CA LYS A 80 -7.05 -15.80 7.25
C LYS A 80 -7.65 -14.57 6.59
N GLN A 81 -8.97 -14.47 6.62
CA GLN A 81 -9.67 -13.37 5.98
C GLN A 81 -9.83 -12.17 6.92
N TYR A 82 -9.60 -10.98 6.38
CA TYR A 82 -9.75 -9.73 7.11
C TYR A 82 -10.57 -8.76 6.28
N LYS A 83 -11.30 -7.87 6.97
CA LYS A 83 -11.99 -6.76 6.33
C LYS A 83 -11.30 -5.46 6.71
N THR A 84 -11.40 -4.45 5.84
CA THR A 84 -10.75 -3.17 6.10
C THR A 84 -11.39 -2.38 7.23
N ASP A 85 -12.60 -2.74 7.67
CA ASP A 85 -13.23 -2.15 8.86
C ASP A 85 -12.95 -2.94 10.13
N ASP A 86 -12.17 -4.02 10.05
CA ASP A 86 -11.82 -4.86 11.19
C ASP A 86 -10.88 -4.08 12.13
N LEU A 87 -11.09 -4.23 13.43
CA LEU A 87 -10.30 -3.52 14.44
C LEU A 87 -8.81 -3.86 14.33
N ARG A 88 -8.47 -5.13 14.09
CA ARG A 88 -7.07 -5.52 13.96
C ARG A 88 -6.40 -4.85 12.77
N TYR A 89 -7.11 -4.72 11.66
CA TYR A 89 -6.59 -4.04 10.50
C TYR A 89 -6.42 -2.54 10.77
N ARG A 90 -7.37 -1.92 11.46
CA ARG A 90 -7.28 -0.51 11.80
C ARG A 90 -6.10 -0.23 12.73
N LEU A 91 -5.81 -1.14 13.67
CA LEU A 91 -4.64 -1.03 14.53
C LEU A 91 -3.34 -1.14 13.72
N TYR A 92 -3.31 -2.07 12.76
CA TYR A 92 -2.16 -2.22 11.87
C TYR A 92 -1.89 -0.91 11.11
N VAL A 93 -2.93 -0.32 10.54
CA VAL A 93 -2.80 0.94 9.81
C VAL A 93 -2.28 2.04 10.74
N TRP A 94 -2.83 2.12 11.95
CA TRP A 94 -2.45 3.15 12.91
C TRP A 94 -1.02 3.00 13.38
N LEU A 95 -0.57 1.78 13.62
CA LEU A 95 0.77 1.53 14.17
C LEU A 95 1.86 1.41 13.10
N TRP A 96 1.52 0.97 11.91
CA TRP A 96 2.50 0.69 10.86
C TRP A 96 2.43 1.67 9.70
N CYS A 97 1.23 1.96 9.22
CA CYS A 97 1.07 2.74 8.00
C CYS A 97 1.10 4.24 8.25
N ARG A 98 0.47 4.71 9.30
CA ARG A 98 0.42 6.15 9.59
C ARG A 98 1.81 6.75 9.84
N PRO A 99 2.70 6.12 10.64
CA PRO A 99 4.05 6.67 10.82
C PRO A 99 4.98 6.29 9.67
N TYR A 100 4.53 6.45 8.43
CA TYR A 100 5.32 6.02 7.27
C TYR A 100 6.64 6.78 7.15
N LYS A 101 6.70 8.02 7.58
CA LYS A 101 7.95 8.80 7.52
C LYS A 101 9.01 8.19 8.43
N LEU A 102 8.62 7.79 9.63
CA LEU A 102 9.52 7.11 10.55
C LEU A 102 9.93 5.74 10.00
N ARG A 103 8.98 5.00 9.46
CA ARG A 103 9.23 3.69 8.86
C ARG A 103 10.23 3.79 7.71
N ILE A 104 10.07 4.76 6.82
CA ILE A 104 11.00 4.99 5.71
C ILE A 104 12.39 5.32 6.24
N PHE A 105 12.47 6.20 7.23
CA PHE A 105 13.73 6.61 7.83
C PHE A 105 14.47 5.41 8.42
N LEU A 106 13.77 4.59 9.21
CA LEU A 106 14.36 3.42 9.83
C LEU A 106 14.82 2.39 8.79
N LYS A 107 14.03 2.20 7.74
CA LYS A 107 14.38 1.26 6.67
C LYS A 107 15.62 1.73 5.91
N LYS A 108 15.73 3.03 5.66
CA LYS A 108 16.92 3.58 5.00
C LYS A 108 18.18 3.41 5.84
N ILE A 109 18.07 3.63 7.15
CA ILE A 109 19.18 3.40 8.07
C ILE A 109 19.59 1.93 8.04
N ARG A 110 18.63 1.02 8.11
CA ARG A 110 18.88 -0.41 8.07
C ARG A 110 19.61 -0.82 6.80
N MET A 111 19.17 -0.30 5.66
CA MET A 111 19.80 -0.59 4.37
C MET A 111 21.23 -0.06 4.33
N ARG A 112 21.47 1.13 4.89
CA ARG A 112 22.80 1.73 4.93
C ARG A 112 23.74 0.89 5.80
N LEU A 113 23.26 0.43 6.96
CA LEU A 113 24.05 -0.42 7.85
C LEU A 113 24.38 -1.76 7.20
N GLN A 114 23.44 -2.35 6.50
CA GLN A 114 23.67 -3.59 5.77
C GLN A 114 24.74 -3.41 4.69
N SER A 115 24.73 -2.29 3.99
CA SER A 115 25.72 -1.99 2.97
C SER A 115 27.11 -1.85 3.58
N VAL A 116 27.23 -1.15 4.71
CA VAL A 116 28.52 -0.99 5.40
C VAL A 116 29.02 -2.33 5.89
N TYR A 117 28.17 -3.15 6.49
CA TYR A 117 28.55 -4.47 6.98
C TYR A 117 29.03 -5.36 5.84
N ARG A 118 28.35 -5.30 4.71
CA ARG A 118 28.71 -6.09 3.53
C ARG A 118 30.10 -5.70 3.00
N LYS A 119 30.40 -4.41 2.96
CA LYS A 119 31.71 -3.92 2.54
C LYS A 119 32.82 -4.39 3.47
N LYS A 120 32.56 -4.40 4.77
CA LYS A 120 33.57 -4.91 5.74
C LYS A 120 33.85 -6.38 5.55
N ARG A 121 32.82 -7.16 5.20
CA ARG A 121 33.01 -8.61 5.01
C ARG A 121 33.81 -8.93 3.76
N GLU A 122 33.77 -8.07 2.77
CA GLU A 122 34.50 -8.28 1.52
C GLU A 122 35.99 -7.96 1.62
N LYS A 123 36.38 -7.28 2.68
CA LYS A 123 37.80 -7.00 2.96
C LYS A 123 38.37 -8.09 3.83
#